data_c39b0ba38736839e5452b2993b35ce30
#
_entry.id   c39b0ba38736839e5452b2993b35ce30
#
_cell.length_a   1.000
_cell.length_b   1.000
_cell.length_c   1.000
_cell.angle_alpha   90.00
_cell.angle_beta   90.00
_cell.angle_gamma   90.00
#
_symmetry.space_group_name_H-M   'P 1'
#
loop_
_entity.id
_entity.type
_entity.pdbx_description
1 polymer ?
#
loop_
_entity_poly.entity_id
_entity_poly.type
_entity_poly.pdbx_seq_one_letter_code
_entity_poly.pdbx_strand_id
1 'polypeptide(L)'
;TKDVIMNESIVTTITRAKEVRKFVEKMITYGKHADLVSRRKALAFVHNDKKVVEKVFNDLAKRYENRKGGYTQILKLSERRGDDALEVVLRLVEEPVAEEKKAPKKATKKATKEAKTEE
;
A
#
# COMPACT_ATOMS: atom_id res chain seq x y z
N THR A 1 -6.70 -11.09 -5.76
CA THR A 1 -5.38 -10.42 -5.74
C THR A 1 -5.48 -8.97 -6.17
N LYS A 2 -6.08 -8.67 -7.32
CA LYS A 2 -6.25 -7.29 -7.81
C LYS A 2 -6.93 -6.40 -6.77
N ASP A 3 -8.05 -6.83 -6.23
CA ASP A 3 -8.84 -6.05 -5.26
C ASP A 3 -8.06 -5.73 -3.98
N VAL A 4 -7.24 -6.68 -3.51
CA VAL A 4 -6.36 -6.46 -2.35
C VAL A 4 -5.34 -5.35 -2.65
N ILE A 5 -4.74 -5.36 -3.83
CA ILE A 5 -3.76 -4.35 -4.23
C ILE A 5 -4.42 -2.98 -4.40
N MET A 6 -5.59 -2.94 -5.03
CA MET A 6 -6.28 -1.67 -5.32
C MET A 6 -6.90 -1.04 -4.07
N ASN A 7 -7.59 -1.84 -3.26
CA ASN A 7 -8.34 -1.38 -2.09
C ASN A 7 -7.54 -1.50 -0.77
N GLU A 8 -6.38 -2.16 -0.80
CA GLU A 8 -5.49 -2.42 0.33
C GLU A 8 -6.09 -3.29 1.44
N SER A 9 -7.39 -3.53 1.43
CA SER A 9 -8.09 -4.39 2.38
C SER A 9 -9.33 -5.00 1.75
N ILE A 10 -9.56 -6.28 1.99
CA ILE A 10 -10.78 -6.98 1.58
C ILE A 10 -11.29 -7.89 2.68
N VAL A 11 -12.59 -8.16 2.68
CA VAL A 11 -13.22 -9.18 3.53
C VAL A 11 -13.45 -10.45 2.72
N THR A 12 -12.98 -11.58 3.22
CA THR A 12 -13.13 -12.87 2.55
C THR A 12 -13.08 -14.01 3.56
N THR A 13 -13.23 -15.26 3.12
CA THR A 13 -13.08 -16.42 3.99
C THR A 13 -11.60 -16.71 4.28
N ILE A 14 -11.34 -17.35 5.43
CA ILE A 14 -9.97 -17.63 5.87
C ILE A 14 -9.16 -18.48 4.89
N THR A 15 -9.79 -19.48 4.28
CA THR A 15 -9.13 -20.35 3.30
C THR A 15 -8.69 -19.58 2.06
N ARG A 16 -9.60 -18.76 1.52
CA ARG A 16 -9.31 -17.89 0.37
C ARG A 16 -8.26 -16.84 0.69
N ALA A 17 -8.32 -16.24 1.87
CA ALA A 17 -7.33 -15.26 2.31
C ALA A 17 -5.91 -15.84 2.38
N LYS A 18 -5.77 -17.04 2.91
CA LYS A 18 -4.47 -17.73 2.98
C LYS A 18 -3.86 -18.00 1.60
N GLU A 19 -4.67 -18.38 0.63
CA GLU A 19 -4.19 -18.60 -0.73
C GLU A 19 -3.85 -17.29 -1.45
N VAL A 20 -4.73 -16.31 -1.38
CA VAL A 20 -4.53 -15.00 -2.02
C VAL A 20 -3.31 -14.27 -1.45
N ARG A 21 -3.05 -14.41 -0.16
CA ARG A 21 -1.88 -13.83 0.51
C ARG A 21 -0.57 -14.14 -0.21
N LYS A 22 -0.35 -15.40 -0.59
CA LYS A 22 0.86 -15.85 -1.28
C LYS A 22 1.10 -15.08 -2.58
N PHE A 23 0.04 -14.88 -3.34
CA PHE A 23 0.12 -14.16 -4.62
C PHE A 23 0.32 -12.65 -4.45
N VAL A 24 -0.33 -12.05 -3.47
CA VAL A 24 -0.13 -10.62 -3.15
C VAL A 24 1.30 -10.34 -2.74
N GLU A 25 1.85 -11.15 -1.84
CA GLU A 25 3.23 -11.00 -1.39
C GLU A 25 4.23 -11.20 -2.53
N LYS A 26 3.98 -12.15 -3.42
CA LYS A 26 4.79 -12.38 -4.61
C LYS A 26 4.76 -11.18 -5.56
N MET A 27 3.61 -10.56 -5.74
CA MET A 27 3.46 -9.35 -6.55
C MET A 27 4.26 -8.17 -5.98
N ILE A 28 4.23 -7.98 -4.67
CA ILE A 28 5.02 -6.95 -4.00
C ILE A 28 6.53 -7.22 -4.15
N THR A 29 6.94 -8.47 -4.05
CA THR A 29 8.33 -8.86 -4.30
C THR A 29 8.78 -8.55 -5.72
N TYR A 30 7.94 -8.79 -6.71
CA TYR A 30 8.23 -8.38 -8.09
C TYR A 30 8.37 -6.85 -8.22
N GLY A 31 7.53 -6.10 -7.55
CA GLY A 31 7.63 -4.64 -7.49
C GLY A 31 8.95 -4.16 -6.92
N LYS A 32 9.43 -4.80 -5.85
CA LYS A 32 10.71 -4.47 -5.21
C LYS A 32 11.93 -4.76 -6.09
N HIS A 33 11.89 -5.82 -6.89
CA HIS A 33 12.97 -6.11 -7.85
C HIS A 33 13.04 -5.09 -8.99
N ALA A 34 11.92 -4.50 -9.36
CA ALA A 34 11.80 -3.46 -10.38
C ALA A 34 12.37 -3.79 -11.78
N ASP A 35 12.64 -5.06 -12.05
CA ASP A 35 13.15 -5.53 -13.33
C ASP A 35 12.06 -5.60 -14.40
N LEU A 36 12.45 -5.44 -15.68
CA LEU A 36 11.54 -5.63 -16.81
C LEU A 36 10.91 -7.01 -16.83
N VAL A 37 11.68 -8.04 -16.47
CA VAL A 37 11.18 -9.43 -16.38
C VAL A 37 10.13 -9.56 -15.29
N SER A 38 10.37 -8.98 -14.11
CA SER A 38 9.42 -8.96 -13.00
C SER A 38 8.14 -8.23 -13.38
N ARG A 39 8.25 -7.10 -14.10
CA ARG A 39 7.10 -6.35 -14.59
C ARG A 39 6.26 -7.15 -15.59
N ARG A 40 6.89 -7.87 -16.51
CA ARG A 40 6.18 -8.75 -17.46
C ARG A 40 5.46 -9.90 -16.75
N LYS A 41 6.10 -10.52 -15.75
CA LYS A 41 5.47 -11.57 -14.94
C LYS A 41 4.27 -11.04 -14.14
N ALA A 42 4.40 -9.86 -13.57
CA ALA A 42 3.30 -9.19 -12.87
C ALA A 42 2.13 -8.88 -13.80
N LEU A 43 2.38 -8.32 -14.98
CA LEU A 43 1.36 -8.05 -16.00
C LEU A 43 0.63 -9.32 -16.44
N ALA A 44 1.38 -10.39 -16.72
CA ALA A 44 0.79 -11.69 -17.10
C ALA A 44 -0.13 -12.23 -15.98
N PHE A 45 0.27 -12.11 -14.73
CA PHE A 45 -0.51 -12.59 -13.59
C PHE A 45 -1.83 -11.81 -13.39
N VAL A 46 -1.83 -10.49 -13.59
CA VAL A 46 -3.01 -9.64 -13.45
C VAL A 46 -3.78 -9.41 -14.76
N HIS A 47 -3.55 -10.24 -15.76
CA HIS A 47 -4.25 -10.15 -17.06
C HIS A 47 -4.10 -8.77 -17.72
N ASN A 48 -2.88 -8.26 -17.78
CA ASN A 48 -2.51 -6.98 -18.39
C ASN A 48 -3.18 -5.73 -17.78
N ASP A 49 -3.58 -5.80 -16.53
CA ASP A 49 -4.11 -4.64 -15.81
C ASP A 49 -2.95 -3.70 -15.40
N LYS A 50 -2.72 -2.69 -16.22
CA LYS A 50 -1.62 -1.73 -16.02
C LYS A 50 -1.74 -0.95 -14.72
N LYS A 51 -2.97 -0.58 -14.31
CA LYS A 51 -3.20 0.22 -13.10
C LYS A 51 -2.75 -0.52 -11.84
N VAL A 52 -3.04 -1.82 -11.77
CA VAL A 52 -2.61 -2.66 -10.65
C VAL A 52 -1.09 -2.75 -10.59
N VAL A 53 -0.45 -2.99 -11.74
CA VAL A 53 1.01 -3.08 -11.83
C VAL A 53 1.68 -1.76 -11.48
N GLU A 54 1.16 -0.65 -11.95
CA GLU A 54 1.67 0.69 -11.62
C GLU A 54 1.60 0.95 -10.10
N LYS A 55 0.49 0.61 -9.46
CA LYS A 55 0.36 0.74 -8.01
C LYS A 55 1.38 -0.13 -7.27
N VAL A 56 1.61 -1.36 -7.71
CA VAL A 56 2.60 -2.25 -7.09
C VAL A 56 4.02 -1.68 -7.22
N PHE A 57 4.41 -1.23 -8.40
CA PHE A 57 5.79 -0.78 -8.67
C PHE A 57 6.07 0.64 -8.16
N ASN A 58 5.10 1.53 -8.19
CA ASN A 58 5.30 2.94 -7.83
C ASN A 58 5.01 3.24 -6.36
N ASP A 59 4.01 2.58 -5.76
CA ASP A 59 3.57 2.83 -4.39
C ASP A 59 4.03 1.72 -3.44
N LEU A 60 3.54 0.50 -3.62
CA LEU A 60 3.77 -0.60 -2.68
C LEU A 60 5.24 -1.00 -2.60
N ALA A 61 5.96 -0.99 -3.70
CA ALA A 61 7.39 -1.30 -3.71
C ALA A 61 8.20 -0.32 -2.86
N LYS A 62 7.88 0.95 -2.92
CA LYS A 62 8.53 1.99 -2.10
C LYS A 62 8.12 1.90 -0.64
N ARG A 63 6.84 1.64 -0.40
CA ARG A 63 6.27 1.52 0.95
C ARG A 63 6.94 0.39 1.74
N TYR A 64 7.20 -0.74 1.09
CA TYR A 64 7.78 -1.93 1.72
C TYR A 64 9.27 -2.16 1.41
N GLU A 65 9.97 -1.15 0.95
CA GLU A 65 11.40 -1.27 0.58
C GLU A 65 12.25 -1.86 1.71
N ASN A 66 12.03 -1.40 2.93
CA ASN A 66 12.78 -1.82 4.12
C ASN A 66 12.25 -3.12 4.76
N ARG A 67 11.13 -3.65 4.29
CA ARG A 67 10.52 -4.85 4.85
C ARG A 67 10.88 -6.08 4.03
N LYS A 68 11.37 -7.11 4.69
CA LYS A 68 11.85 -8.34 4.03
C LYS A 68 10.77 -9.40 3.74
N GLY A 69 9.52 -9.14 4.05
CA GLY A 69 8.42 -10.07 3.87
C GLY A 69 7.26 -9.76 4.82
N GLY A 70 6.20 -10.58 4.80
CA GLY A 70 5.05 -10.34 5.66
C GLY A 70 4.33 -9.04 5.37
N TYR A 71 4.07 -8.76 4.09
CA TYR A 71 3.42 -7.51 3.65
C TYR A 71 1.93 -7.48 3.90
N THR A 72 1.35 -8.61 4.26
CA THR A 72 -0.10 -8.77 4.46
C THR A 72 -0.42 -9.24 5.86
N GLN A 73 -1.59 -8.86 6.34
CA GLN A 73 -2.12 -9.24 7.63
C GLN A 73 -3.52 -9.81 7.47
N ILE A 74 -3.81 -10.91 8.17
CA ILE A 74 -5.12 -11.53 8.22
C ILE A 74 -5.70 -11.30 9.61
N LEU A 75 -6.84 -10.60 9.68
CA LEU A 75 -7.59 -10.35 10.90
C LEU A 75 -8.87 -11.16 10.87
N LYS A 76 -9.07 -12.01 11.87
CA LYS A 76 -10.31 -12.79 12.03
C LYS A 76 -11.44 -11.88 12.46
N LEU A 77 -12.59 -12.01 11.80
CA LEU A 77 -13.83 -11.35 12.19
C LEU A 77 -14.75 -12.33 12.94
N SER A 78 -15.83 -12.70 12.31
CA SER A 78 -16.85 -13.60 12.87
C SER A 78 -17.21 -14.67 11.86
N GLU A 79 -17.97 -15.64 12.30
CA GLU A 79 -18.54 -16.65 11.43
C GLU A 79 -19.72 -16.07 10.67
N ARG A 80 -19.79 -16.37 9.39
CA ARG A 80 -20.85 -15.89 8.49
C ARG A 80 -22.14 -16.65 8.73
N ARG A 81 -23.25 -15.93 8.85
CA ARG A 81 -24.57 -16.54 8.95
C ARG A 81 -24.88 -17.41 7.74
N GLY A 82 -25.34 -18.63 8.01
CA GLY A 82 -25.82 -19.57 7.01
C GLY A 82 -24.87 -20.75 6.76
N ASP A 83 -23.57 -20.52 6.69
CA ASP A 83 -22.57 -21.58 6.41
C ASP A 83 -21.42 -21.66 7.43
N ASP A 84 -21.48 -20.87 8.49
CA ASP A 84 -20.46 -20.79 9.55
C ASP A 84 -19.02 -20.60 9.05
N ALA A 85 -18.86 -20.08 7.82
CA ALA A 85 -17.54 -19.79 7.28
C ALA A 85 -16.89 -18.63 8.05
N LEU A 86 -15.68 -18.83 8.54
CA LEU A 86 -14.93 -17.78 9.21
C LEU A 86 -14.53 -16.69 8.23
N GLU A 87 -15.08 -15.51 8.42
CA GLU A 87 -14.71 -14.31 7.65
C GLU A 87 -13.50 -13.65 8.27
N VAL A 88 -12.62 -13.17 7.39
CA VAL A 88 -11.39 -12.47 7.76
C VAL A 88 -11.21 -11.24 6.90
N VAL A 89 -10.51 -10.25 7.45
CA VAL A 89 -9.99 -9.12 6.68
C VAL A 89 -8.57 -9.45 6.28
N LEU A 90 -8.32 -9.52 4.96
CA LEU A 90 -6.98 -9.55 4.41
C LEU A 90 -6.61 -8.12 4.03
N ARG A 91 -5.62 -7.56 4.72
CA ARG A 91 -5.15 -6.20 4.46
C ARG A 91 -3.64 -6.15 4.26
N LEU A 92 -3.20 -5.10 3.58
CA LEU A 92 -1.78 -4.75 3.53
C LEU A 92 -1.39 -4.12 4.87
N VAL A 93 -0.19 -4.45 5.35
CA VAL A 93 0.35 -3.85 6.57
C VAL A 93 0.62 -2.37 6.30
N GLU A 94 0.10 -1.51 7.16
CA GLU A 94 0.39 -0.10 7.12
C GLU A 94 1.82 0.12 7.63
N GLU A 95 2.74 0.40 6.71
CA GLU A 95 4.00 0.99 7.09
C GLU A 95 3.89 2.50 6.91
N PRO A 96 4.34 3.28 7.87
CA PRO A 96 4.50 4.69 7.64
C PRO A 96 5.44 4.83 6.44
N VAL A 97 4.92 5.34 5.33
CA VAL A 97 5.77 5.88 4.29
C VAL A 97 6.73 6.77 5.04
N ALA A 98 8.04 6.53 4.93
CA ALA A 98 9.02 7.48 5.39
C ALA A 98 8.68 8.79 4.65
N GLU A 99 7.88 9.63 5.30
CA GLU A 99 7.65 10.97 4.82
C GLU A 99 9.04 11.57 4.69
N GLU A 100 9.47 11.79 3.46
CA GLU A 100 10.42 12.85 3.22
C GLU A 100 9.85 14.03 3.97
N LYS A 101 10.47 14.35 5.12
CA LYS A 101 10.13 15.52 5.90
C LYS A 101 10.25 16.69 4.93
N LYS A 102 9.15 17.07 4.31
CA LYS A 102 9.02 18.40 3.76
C LYS A 102 9.23 19.31 4.96
N ALA A 103 10.43 19.82 5.05
CA ALA A 103 10.76 20.84 6.03
C ALA A 103 9.65 21.89 6.02
N PRO A 104 9.10 22.26 7.18
CA PRO A 104 8.09 23.27 7.22
C PRO A 104 8.70 24.54 6.62
N LYS A 105 8.18 24.99 5.49
CA LYS A 105 8.47 26.31 4.98
C LYS A 105 8.05 27.27 6.09
N LYS A 106 9.01 27.75 6.87
CA LYS A 106 8.85 28.89 7.76
C LYS A 106 8.26 30.00 6.91
N ALA A 107 7.00 30.26 7.12
CA ALA A 107 6.41 31.50 6.68
C ALA A 107 7.12 32.62 7.42
N THR A 108 8.03 33.25 6.73
CA THR A 108 8.65 34.48 7.21
C THR A 108 7.54 35.53 7.16
N LYS A 109 6.84 35.69 8.26
CA LYS A 109 6.05 36.89 8.48
C LYS A 109 7.05 38.04 8.56
N LYS A 110 7.20 38.71 7.46
CA LYS A 110 7.83 40.02 7.42
C LYS A 110 6.89 40.98 8.13
N ALA A 111 7.15 41.24 9.38
CA ALA A 111 6.51 42.31 10.09
C ALA A 111 6.98 43.62 9.45
N THR A 112 6.10 44.28 8.76
CA THR A 112 6.27 45.65 8.35
C THR A 112 6.15 46.48 9.60
N LYS A 113 7.27 46.88 10.10
CA LYS A 113 7.31 47.87 11.17
C LYS A 113 7.17 49.24 10.50
N GLU A 114 6.02 49.83 10.64
CA GLU A 114 5.83 51.25 10.35
C GLU A 114 6.77 52.06 11.23
N ALA A 115 7.66 52.75 10.60
CA ALA A 115 8.33 53.85 11.26
C ALA A 115 7.44 55.06 11.16
N LYS A 116 6.82 55.40 12.24
CA LYS A 116 6.16 56.68 12.44
C LYS A 116 7.25 57.70 12.62
N THR A 117 7.37 58.64 11.74
CA THR A 117 8.17 59.84 11.93
C THR A 117 7.21 60.98 12.07
N GLU A 118 7.27 61.57 13.19
CA GLU A 118 6.64 62.85 13.46
C GLU A 118 7.53 63.98 12.93
N GLU A 119 6.83 64.98 12.45
CA GLU A 119 7.23 66.36 12.06
C GLU A 119 7.87 66.50 10.70
#